data_31d19a15d3ef09c52337edb3deafb23a
#
_entry.id   31d19a15d3ef09c52337edb3deafb23a
#
_cell.length_a   1.000
_cell.length_b   1.000
_cell.length_c   1.000
_cell.angle_alpha   90.00
_cell.angle_beta   90.00
_cell.angle_gamma   90.00
#
_symmetry.space_group_name_H-M   'P 1'
#
loop_
_entity.id
_entity.type
_entity.pdbx_description
1 polymer ?
#
loop_
_entity_poly.entity_id
_entity_poly.type
_entity_poly.pdbx_seq_one_letter_code
_entity_poly.pdbx_strand_id
1 'polypeptide(L)'
;TLNSLMRFRHQFDLPIDRLDVALIQSYEAWLKHRGICRNTISFYMRILRAVYNRAVANGVVAQQYPFRPTYTGIDKTRKRAVDFSVIKTIKEADLSAHPSLELARDLFLMSFYLRGASFIDLAYLRKSDLREGFLCYTRSKTGQKMKVKWEPLMQEIVEKYQVQTASSPFLLPILSGDRLYNNCLLYTSPSPRD
;
A
#
# COMPACT_ATOMS: atom_id res chain seq x y z
N THR A 1 1.18 -3.57 -14.92
CA THR A 1 2.13 -4.15 -15.92
C THR A 1 1.44 -4.33 -17.26
N LEU A 2 0.27 -5.02 -17.35
CA LEU A 2 -0.41 -5.29 -18.62
C LEU A 2 -0.76 -3.97 -19.35
N ASN A 3 -1.44 -3.03 -18.70
CA ASN A 3 -1.80 -1.74 -19.31
C ASN A 3 -0.58 -0.96 -19.83
N SER A 4 0.57 -1.06 -19.14
CA SER A 4 1.81 -0.42 -19.59
C SER A 4 2.37 -1.09 -20.86
N LEU A 5 2.35 -2.42 -20.92
CA LEU A 5 2.76 -3.16 -22.13
C LEU A 5 1.83 -2.90 -23.31
N MET A 6 0.52 -2.86 -23.08
CA MET A 6 -0.47 -2.52 -24.10
C MET A 6 -0.26 -1.11 -24.67
N ARG A 7 0.05 -0.11 -23.81
CA ARG A 7 0.40 1.25 -24.25
C ARG A 7 1.68 1.27 -25.11
N PHE A 8 2.71 0.52 -24.74
CA PHE A 8 3.92 0.39 -25.54
C PHE A 8 3.63 -0.24 -26.90
N ARG A 9 2.73 -1.20 -26.95
CA ARG A 9 2.31 -1.91 -28.17
C ARG A 9 1.20 -1.20 -28.96
N HIS A 10 0.83 0.04 -28.60
CA HIS A 10 -0.28 0.77 -29.23
C HIS A 10 -1.59 -0.04 -29.25
N GLN A 11 -1.88 -0.77 -28.16
CA GLN A 11 -3.03 -1.66 -27.99
C GLN A 11 -3.04 -2.92 -28.88
N PHE A 12 -1.96 -3.18 -29.62
CA PHE A 12 -1.84 -4.44 -30.35
C PHE A 12 -1.50 -5.59 -29.40
N ASP A 13 -2.19 -6.70 -29.57
CA ASP A 13 -1.92 -7.91 -28.81
C ASP A 13 -0.50 -8.46 -29.06
N LEU A 14 0.01 -9.23 -28.12
CA LEU A 14 1.33 -9.82 -28.17
C LEU A 14 1.24 -11.32 -27.90
N PRO A 15 1.31 -12.14 -28.94
CA PRO A 15 1.47 -13.58 -28.74
C PRO A 15 2.72 -13.90 -27.92
N ILE A 16 2.62 -14.85 -27.00
CA ILE A 16 3.67 -15.13 -26.01
C ILE A 16 4.95 -15.66 -26.68
N ASP A 17 4.85 -16.30 -27.82
CA ASP A 17 5.96 -16.80 -28.65
C ASP A 17 6.77 -15.67 -29.32
N ARG A 18 6.18 -14.49 -29.45
CA ARG A 18 6.84 -13.28 -29.99
C ARG A 18 7.60 -12.48 -28.93
N LEU A 19 7.63 -12.97 -27.70
CA LEU A 19 8.25 -12.28 -26.58
C LEU A 19 9.75 -12.64 -26.54
N ASP A 20 10.55 -11.91 -27.31
CA ASP A 20 11.99 -12.10 -27.47
C ASP A 20 12.82 -11.06 -26.68
N VAL A 21 14.15 -11.21 -26.73
CA VAL A 21 15.09 -10.30 -26.08
C VAL A 21 14.97 -8.87 -26.60
N ALA A 22 14.83 -8.69 -27.93
CA ALA A 22 14.79 -7.38 -28.57
C ALA A 22 13.54 -6.59 -28.13
N LEU A 23 12.39 -7.25 -28.08
CA LEU A 23 11.14 -6.64 -27.61
C LEU A 23 11.24 -6.21 -26.16
N ILE A 24 11.79 -7.07 -25.29
CA ILE A 24 11.97 -6.77 -23.86
C ILE A 24 12.91 -5.58 -23.65
N GLN A 25 14.03 -5.52 -24.37
CA GLN A 25 14.95 -4.38 -24.33
C GLN A 25 14.30 -3.09 -24.84
N SER A 26 13.55 -3.16 -25.93
CA SER A 26 12.81 -2.01 -26.47
C SER A 26 11.76 -1.49 -25.47
N TYR A 27 11.03 -2.39 -24.83
CA TYR A 27 10.05 -2.01 -23.79
C TYR A 27 10.74 -1.41 -22.57
N GLU A 28 11.88 -1.96 -22.13
CA GLU A 28 12.68 -1.39 -21.03
C GLU A 28 13.17 0.02 -21.39
N ALA A 29 13.67 0.24 -22.61
CA ALA A 29 14.11 1.54 -23.10
C ALA A 29 12.96 2.55 -23.14
N TRP A 30 11.79 2.14 -23.62
CA TRP A 30 10.59 2.97 -23.66
C TRP A 30 10.15 3.38 -22.24
N LEU A 31 10.18 2.47 -21.26
CA LEU A 31 9.87 2.79 -19.88
C LEU A 31 10.86 3.79 -19.28
N LYS A 32 12.17 3.62 -19.54
CA LYS A 32 13.20 4.57 -19.13
C LYS A 32 12.99 5.96 -19.71
N HIS A 33 12.68 6.04 -21.00
CA HIS A 33 12.39 7.32 -21.67
C HIS A 33 11.17 8.04 -21.06
N ARG A 34 10.21 7.29 -20.54
CA ARG A 34 9.05 7.84 -19.80
C ARG A 34 9.35 8.23 -18.35
N GLY A 35 10.58 8.16 -17.91
CA GLY A 35 10.99 8.53 -16.54
C GLY A 35 10.56 7.51 -15.48
N ILE A 36 10.18 6.28 -15.85
CA ILE A 36 9.81 5.25 -14.87
C ILE A 36 11.05 4.82 -14.09
N CYS A 37 10.96 4.80 -12.78
CA CYS A 37 12.08 4.43 -11.92
C CYS A 37 12.47 2.94 -12.08
N ARG A 38 13.78 2.65 -11.89
CA ARG A 38 14.38 1.34 -12.13
C ARG A 38 13.69 0.20 -11.37
N ASN A 39 13.27 0.42 -10.13
CA ASN A 39 12.56 -0.59 -9.35
C ASN A 39 11.17 -0.92 -9.91
N THR A 40 10.47 0.07 -10.48
CA THR A 40 9.17 -0.16 -11.15
C THR A 40 9.37 -0.91 -12.47
N ILE A 41 10.40 -0.57 -13.24
CA ILE A 41 10.76 -1.31 -14.46
C ILE A 41 11.08 -2.76 -14.10
N SER A 42 11.94 -2.99 -13.11
CA SER A 42 12.27 -4.32 -12.61
C SER A 42 11.02 -5.10 -12.16
N PHE A 43 10.09 -4.44 -11.47
CA PHE A 43 8.82 -5.06 -11.09
C PHE A 43 8.02 -5.52 -12.31
N TYR A 44 7.90 -4.70 -13.36
CA TYR A 44 7.22 -5.07 -14.61
C TYR A 44 7.90 -6.25 -15.29
N MET A 45 9.24 -6.22 -15.37
CA MET A 45 10.01 -7.31 -15.98
C MET A 45 9.85 -8.63 -15.21
N ARG A 46 9.80 -8.58 -13.88
CA ARG A 46 9.56 -9.80 -13.06
C ARG A 46 8.19 -10.41 -13.30
N ILE A 47 7.14 -9.58 -13.45
CA ILE A 47 5.80 -10.07 -13.76
C ILE A 47 5.76 -10.72 -15.14
N LEU A 48 6.29 -10.04 -16.15
CA LEU A 48 6.32 -10.58 -17.52
C LEU A 48 7.14 -11.89 -17.58
N ARG A 49 8.29 -11.94 -16.90
CA ARG A 49 9.10 -13.16 -16.78
C ARG A 49 8.32 -14.30 -16.12
N ALA A 50 7.56 -14.02 -15.07
CA ALA A 50 6.75 -15.04 -14.40
C ALA A 50 5.66 -15.61 -15.32
N VAL A 51 4.99 -14.74 -16.11
CA VAL A 51 3.99 -15.17 -17.12
C VAL A 51 4.66 -16.02 -18.20
N TYR A 52 5.78 -15.56 -18.76
CA TYR A 52 6.54 -16.29 -19.78
C TYR A 52 6.99 -17.67 -19.28
N ASN A 53 7.61 -17.72 -18.10
CA ASN A 53 8.07 -18.98 -17.51
C ASN A 53 6.91 -19.96 -17.25
N ARG A 54 5.72 -19.47 -16.89
CA ARG A 54 4.52 -20.31 -16.78
C ARG A 54 4.09 -20.87 -18.13
N ALA A 55 4.16 -20.08 -19.21
CA ALA A 55 3.87 -20.57 -20.56
C ALA A 55 4.87 -21.64 -21.01
N VAL A 56 6.15 -21.47 -20.69
CA VAL A 56 7.19 -22.50 -20.94
C VAL A 56 6.90 -23.76 -20.13
N ALA A 57 6.60 -23.65 -18.84
CA ALA A 57 6.29 -24.79 -17.99
C ALA A 57 5.05 -25.58 -18.46
N ASN A 58 4.09 -24.89 -19.08
CA ASN A 58 2.89 -25.50 -19.65
C ASN A 58 3.08 -25.99 -21.11
N GLY A 59 4.30 -25.94 -21.65
CA GLY A 59 4.61 -26.38 -23.01
C GLY A 59 4.03 -25.50 -24.14
N VAL A 60 3.55 -24.29 -23.80
CA VAL A 60 2.96 -23.37 -24.81
C VAL A 60 4.04 -22.74 -25.70
N VAL A 61 5.23 -22.48 -25.15
CA VAL A 61 6.39 -21.93 -25.87
C VAL A 61 7.68 -22.60 -25.43
N ALA A 62 8.68 -22.65 -26.35
CA ALA A 62 10.02 -23.09 -26.02
C ALA A 62 10.79 -22.03 -25.22
N GLN A 63 11.68 -22.43 -24.32
CA GLN A 63 12.49 -21.51 -23.51
C GLN A 63 13.54 -20.78 -24.36
N GLN A 64 13.46 -19.44 -24.43
CA GLN A 64 14.40 -18.57 -25.15
C GLN A 64 15.13 -17.57 -24.25
N TYR A 65 14.85 -17.58 -22.94
CA TYR A 65 15.44 -16.69 -21.93
C TYR A 65 15.37 -15.17 -22.28
N PRO A 66 14.21 -14.62 -22.70
CA PRO A 66 14.12 -13.25 -23.19
C PRO A 66 14.45 -12.18 -22.13
N PHE A 67 14.41 -12.53 -20.85
CA PHE A 67 14.71 -11.62 -19.74
C PHE A 67 16.14 -11.72 -19.22
N ARG A 68 17.01 -12.52 -19.84
CA ARG A 68 18.39 -12.71 -19.36
C ARG A 68 19.19 -11.41 -19.27
N PRO A 69 19.13 -10.47 -20.24
CA PRO A 69 19.88 -9.22 -20.18
C PRO A 69 19.21 -8.16 -19.32
N THR A 70 17.97 -8.38 -18.83
CA THR A 70 17.16 -7.36 -18.18
C THR A 70 17.36 -7.39 -16.66
N TYR A 71 17.47 -6.21 -16.06
CA TYR A 71 17.55 -6.09 -14.62
C TYR A 71 16.23 -6.46 -13.94
N THR A 72 16.27 -7.45 -13.08
CA THR A 72 15.11 -7.94 -12.31
C THR A 72 15.34 -7.90 -10.79
N GLY A 73 16.38 -7.20 -10.34
CA GLY A 73 16.70 -7.00 -8.93
C GLY A 73 15.85 -5.89 -8.27
N ILE A 74 16.22 -5.56 -7.04
CA ILE A 74 15.63 -4.46 -6.27
C ILE A 74 16.76 -3.56 -5.80
N ASP A 75 16.78 -2.31 -6.28
CA ASP A 75 17.71 -1.31 -5.79
C ASP A 75 17.32 -0.85 -4.39
N LYS A 76 18.30 -0.56 -3.58
CA LYS A 76 18.08 0.06 -2.26
C LYS A 76 17.44 1.44 -2.46
N THR A 77 16.29 1.65 -1.86
CA THR A 77 15.63 2.96 -1.84
C THR A 77 16.10 3.77 -0.65
N ARG A 78 16.20 5.09 -0.81
CA ARG A 78 16.49 5.99 0.30
C ARG A 78 15.35 5.90 1.31
N LYS A 79 15.67 5.49 2.54
CA LYS A 79 14.71 5.55 3.65
C LYS A 79 14.42 7.02 3.97
N ARG A 80 13.14 7.37 4.01
CA ARG A 80 12.67 8.71 4.37
C ARG A 80 12.24 8.74 5.85
N ALA A 81 13.10 8.18 6.72
CA ALA A 81 12.89 8.32 8.15
C ALA A 81 13.07 9.80 8.53
N VAL A 82 12.16 10.31 9.33
CA VAL A 82 12.21 11.65 9.90
C VAL A 82 12.63 11.56 11.37
N ASP A 83 13.19 12.65 11.88
CA ASP A 83 13.53 12.75 13.31
C ASP A 83 12.25 12.77 14.16
N PHE A 84 12.37 12.32 15.40
CA PHE A 84 11.25 12.28 16.34
C PHE A 84 10.69 13.68 16.66
N SER A 85 11.51 14.73 16.55
CA SER A 85 11.09 16.13 16.68
C SER A 85 9.96 16.49 15.71
N VAL A 86 9.98 15.95 14.48
CA VAL A 86 8.92 16.15 13.48
C VAL A 86 7.60 15.58 13.97
N ILE A 87 7.62 14.39 14.59
CA ILE A 87 6.42 13.77 15.15
C ILE A 87 5.86 14.64 16.28
N LYS A 88 6.75 15.19 17.13
CA LYS A 88 6.36 16.10 18.20
C LYS A 88 5.70 17.37 17.65
N THR A 89 6.29 17.99 16.64
CA THR A 89 5.71 19.18 15.95
C THR A 89 4.34 18.88 15.36
N ILE A 90 4.17 17.71 14.71
CA ILE A 90 2.87 17.30 14.17
C ILE A 90 1.84 17.14 15.31
N LYS A 91 2.22 16.55 16.42
CA LYS A 91 1.35 16.37 17.59
C LYS A 91 0.90 17.72 18.17
N GLU A 92 1.82 18.68 18.28
CA GLU A 92 1.62 19.98 18.91
C GLU A 92 0.95 21.02 17.96
N ALA A 93 0.77 20.68 16.67
CA ALA A 93 0.16 21.59 15.71
C ALA A 93 -1.29 21.92 16.10
N ASP A 94 -1.62 23.20 16.17
CA ASP A 94 -3.00 23.66 16.35
C ASP A 94 -3.76 23.55 15.01
N LEU A 95 -4.71 22.65 14.95
CA LEU A 95 -5.55 22.38 13.79
C LEU A 95 -7.04 22.56 14.12
N SER A 96 -7.36 23.27 15.20
CA SER A 96 -8.74 23.48 15.67
C SER A 96 -9.64 24.13 14.60
N ALA A 97 -9.09 24.99 13.75
CA ALA A 97 -9.79 25.61 12.63
C ALA A 97 -10.05 24.66 11.44
N HIS A 98 -9.43 23.45 11.44
CA HIS A 98 -9.48 22.51 10.32
C HIS A 98 -9.77 21.08 10.78
N PRO A 99 -11.03 20.72 11.10
CA PRO A 99 -11.40 19.43 11.70
C PRO A 99 -10.93 18.19 10.88
N SER A 100 -10.91 18.30 9.55
CA SER A 100 -10.43 17.20 8.68
C SER A 100 -8.92 16.97 8.79
N LEU A 101 -8.14 18.04 8.93
CA LEU A 101 -6.70 17.94 9.16
C LEU A 101 -6.40 17.47 10.59
N GLU A 102 -7.19 17.90 11.54
CA GLU A 102 -7.09 17.43 12.91
C GLU A 102 -7.31 15.93 13.02
N LEU A 103 -8.36 15.40 12.39
CA LEU A 103 -8.58 13.96 12.30
C LEU A 103 -7.43 13.23 11.58
N ALA A 104 -6.95 13.79 10.48
CA ALA A 104 -5.82 13.19 9.73
C ALA A 104 -4.54 13.11 10.59
N ARG A 105 -4.23 14.18 11.37
CA ARG A 105 -3.14 14.20 12.35
C ARG A 105 -3.33 13.10 13.40
N ASP A 106 -4.51 13.01 14.00
CA ASP A 106 -4.79 12.07 15.08
C ASP A 106 -4.73 10.61 14.59
N LEU A 107 -5.19 10.33 13.36
CA LEU A 107 -5.03 9.03 12.70
C LEU A 107 -3.57 8.70 12.42
N PHE A 108 -2.78 9.69 11.99
CA PHE A 108 -1.34 9.51 11.79
C PHE A 108 -0.64 9.17 13.11
N LEU A 109 -0.95 9.91 14.19
CA LEU A 109 -0.39 9.64 15.53
C LEU A 109 -0.83 8.27 16.05
N MET A 110 -2.09 7.88 15.87
CA MET A 110 -2.58 6.55 16.22
C MET A 110 -1.81 5.45 15.46
N SER A 111 -1.60 5.63 14.14
CA SER A 111 -0.77 4.72 13.35
C SER A 111 0.65 4.60 13.91
N PHE A 112 1.26 5.73 14.27
CA PHE A 112 2.60 5.77 14.85
C PHE A 112 2.67 5.03 16.20
N TYR A 113 1.75 5.29 17.12
CA TYR A 113 1.69 4.62 18.43
C TYR A 113 1.43 3.12 18.30
N LEU A 114 0.67 2.71 17.28
CA LEU A 114 0.41 1.30 16.92
C LEU A 114 1.54 0.67 16.08
N ARG A 115 2.73 1.27 16.07
CA ARG A 115 3.93 0.75 15.36
C ARG A 115 3.72 0.57 13.86
N GLY A 116 3.08 1.56 13.23
CA GLY A 116 2.83 1.59 11.79
C GLY A 116 1.63 0.75 11.36
N ALA A 117 0.53 0.83 12.08
CA ALA A 117 -0.74 0.30 11.62
C ALA A 117 -1.15 0.97 10.30
N SER A 118 -1.60 0.20 9.33
CA SER A 118 -2.08 0.77 8.06
C SER A 118 -3.42 1.48 8.25
N PHE A 119 -3.78 2.38 7.32
CA PHE A 119 -5.07 3.07 7.38
C PHE A 119 -6.25 2.09 7.43
N ILE A 120 -6.17 1.00 6.66
CA ILE A 120 -7.20 -0.04 6.68
C ILE A 120 -7.27 -0.74 8.05
N ASP A 121 -6.12 -1.00 8.69
CA ASP A 121 -6.11 -1.60 10.02
C ASP A 121 -6.76 -0.65 11.02
N LEU A 122 -6.43 0.67 10.98
CA LEU A 122 -7.05 1.69 11.84
C LEU A 122 -8.57 1.76 11.65
N ALA A 123 -9.04 1.70 10.40
CA ALA A 123 -10.46 1.78 10.08
C ALA A 123 -11.28 0.65 10.70
N TYR A 124 -10.69 -0.53 10.83
CA TYR A 124 -11.37 -1.72 11.34
C TYR A 124 -11.05 -2.07 12.81
N LEU A 125 -10.30 -1.22 13.54
CA LEU A 125 -10.10 -1.39 14.97
C LEU A 125 -11.41 -1.30 15.73
N ARG A 126 -11.75 -2.33 16.47
CA ARG A 126 -12.98 -2.41 17.25
C ARG A 126 -12.74 -2.09 18.73
N LYS A 127 -13.76 -1.58 19.40
CA LYS A 127 -13.76 -1.40 20.86
C LYS A 127 -13.49 -2.72 21.59
N SER A 128 -13.97 -3.84 21.05
CA SER A 128 -13.76 -5.19 21.59
C SER A 128 -12.33 -5.71 21.43
N ASP A 129 -11.50 -5.07 20.62
CA ASP A 129 -10.09 -5.45 20.42
C ASP A 129 -9.21 -4.93 21.56
N LEU A 130 -9.71 -3.99 22.35
CA LEU A 130 -9.05 -3.47 23.55
C LEU A 130 -9.40 -4.36 24.76
N ARG A 131 -8.42 -5.09 25.26
CA ARG A 131 -8.57 -6.04 26.36
C ARG A 131 -7.38 -5.98 27.30
N GLU A 132 -7.62 -5.95 28.60
CA GLU A 132 -6.58 -6.03 29.64
C GLU A 132 -5.43 -5.04 29.44
N GLY A 133 -5.72 -3.82 28.95
CA GLY A 133 -4.71 -2.80 28.70
C GLY A 133 -3.86 -3.04 27.42
N PHE A 134 -4.32 -3.93 26.54
CA PHE A 134 -3.69 -4.18 25.24
C PHE A 134 -4.71 -4.08 24.11
N LEU A 135 -4.29 -3.51 23.00
CA LEU A 135 -5.02 -3.60 21.72
C LEU A 135 -4.52 -4.83 20.96
N CYS A 136 -5.45 -5.75 20.64
CA CYS A 136 -5.15 -6.99 19.93
C CYS A 136 -5.88 -7.00 18.60
N TYR A 137 -5.15 -6.91 17.48
CA TYR A 137 -5.74 -6.93 16.13
C TYR A 137 -4.89 -7.74 15.15
N THR A 138 -5.46 -8.06 14.00
CA THR A 138 -4.73 -8.77 12.93
C THR A 138 -4.48 -7.82 11.76
N ARG A 139 -3.24 -7.68 11.33
CA ARG A 139 -2.88 -6.86 10.17
C ARG A 139 -3.52 -7.40 8.89
N SER A 140 -4.29 -6.58 8.21
CA SER A 140 -4.99 -6.94 6.97
C SER A 140 -4.03 -7.38 5.86
N LYS A 141 -2.87 -6.72 5.75
CA LYS A 141 -1.89 -6.98 4.68
C LYS A 141 -1.14 -8.32 4.84
N THR A 142 -0.85 -8.73 6.07
CA THR A 142 0.09 -9.84 6.34
C THR A 142 -0.52 -10.98 7.15
N GLY A 143 -1.71 -10.80 7.71
CA GLY A 143 -2.32 -11.76 8.64
C GLY A 143 -1.61 -11.84 10.00
N GLN A 144 -0.63 -10.96 10.26
CA GLN A 144 0.12 -10.97 11.52
C GLN A 144 -0.77 -10.50 12.68
N LYS A 145 -0.81 -11.29 13.75
CA LYS A 145 -1.45 -10.89 15.02
C LYS A 145 -0.57 -9.88 15.74
N MET A 146 -1.16 -8.75 16.09
CA MET A 146 -0.52 -7.65 16.82
C MET A 146 -1.11 -7.57 18.21
N LYS A 147 -0.23 -7.44 19.23
CA LYS A 147 -0.59 -7.10 20.60
C LYS A 147 0.22 -5.87 20.99
N VAL A 148 -0.45 -4.74 21.15
CA VAL A 148 0.19 -3.45 21.45
C VAL A 148 -0.35 -2.97 22.78
N LYS A 149 0.54 -2.57 23.70
CA LYS A 149 0.16 -1.98 24.96
C LYS A 149 -0.62 -0.68 24.70
N TRP A 150 -1.74 -0.54 25.38
CA TRP A 150 -2.57 0.66 25.28
C TRP A 150 -1.94 1.78 26.11
N GLU A 151 -1.63 2.90 25.47
CA GLU A 151 -0.98 4.04 26.10
C GLU A 151 -1.97 5.21 26.29
N PRO A 152 -1.77 6.09 27.30
CA PRO A 152 -2.67 7.23 27.55
C PRO A 152 -2.90 8.11 26.34
N LEU A 153 -1.86 8.34 25.50
CA LEU A 153 -1.98 9.14 24.28
C LEU A 153 -2.91 8.53 23.23
N MET A 154 -3.05 7.22 23.20
CA MET A 154 -4.05 6.56 22.31
C MET A 154 -5.45 6.73 22.89
N GLN A 155 -5.58 6.70 24.20
CA GLN A 155 -6.83 6.90 24.90
C GLN A 155 -7.38 8.32 24.67
N GLU A 156 -6.53 9.33 24.79
CA GLU A 156 -6.89 10.75 24.51
C GLU A 156 -7.46 10.92 23.09
N ILE A 157 -6.87 10.28 22.11
CA ILE A 157 -7.37 10.33 20.72
C ILE A 157 -8.75 9.69 20.63
N VAL A 158 -8.95 8.51 21.21
CA VAL A 158 -10.24 7.81 21.15
C VAL A 158 -11.33 8.57 21.88
N GLU A 159 -11.04 9.13 23.05
CA GLU A 159 -11.98 9.93 23.84
C GLU A 159 -12.44 11.19 23.08
N LYS A 160 -11.54 11.86 22.37
CA LYS A 160 -11.87 13.03 21.54
C LYS A 160 -12.95 12.73 20.50
N TYR A 161 -12.98 11.51 19.96
CA TYR A 161 -13.97 11.09 18.97
C TYR A 161 -15.09 10.21 19.53
N GLN A 162 -15.22 10.11 20.85
CA GLN A 162 -16.19 9.25 21.53
C GLN A 162 -17.63 9.53 21.13
N VAL A 163 -18.00 10.79 20.97
CA VAL A 163 -19.37 11.18 20.55
C VAL A 163 -19.66 10.67 19.13
N GLN A 164 -18.70 10.80 18.23
CA GLN A 164 -18.86 10.36 16.84
C GLN A 164 -18.88 8.84 16.68
N THR A 165 -18.27 8.12 17.61
CA THR A 165 -18.18 6.64 17.61
C THR A 165 -19.14 5.98 18.60
N ALA A 166 -20.05 6.75 19.27
CA ALA A 166 -20.90 6.25 20.35
C ALA A 166 -21.72 5.02 19.91
N SER A 167 -22.36 5.09 18.74
CA SER A 167 -23.18 4.01 18.15
C SER A 167 -22.39 3.03 17.29
N SER A 168 -21.07 3.23 17.12
CA SER A 168 -20.23 2.41 16.26
C SER A 168 -19.46 1.35 17.06
N PRO A 169 -19.24 0.14 16.53
CA PRO A 169 -18.36 -0.84 17.14
C PRO A 169 -16.87 -0.49 17.01
N PHE A 170 -16.52 0.51 16.18
CA PHE A 170 -15.16 0.89 15.88
C PHE A 170 -14.62 1.94 16.87
N LEU A 171 -13.29 1.95 17.06
CA LEU A 171 -12.59 2.90 17.93
C LEU A 171 -12.48 4.31 17.34
N LEU A 172 -12.42 4.42 16.01
CA LEU A 172 -12.14 5.67 15.30
C LEU A 172 -13.26 6.01 14.32
N PRO A 173 -13.56 7.30 14.05
CA PRO A 173 -14.67 7.73 13.21
C PRO A 173 -14.33 7.67 11.71
N ILE A 174 -13.72 6.56 11.26
CA ILE A 174 -13.36 6.33 9.86
C ILE A 174 -14.52 5.67 9.11
N LEU A 175 -15.17 4.69 9.76
CA LEU A 175 -16.33 3.99 9.21
C LEU A 175 -17.59 4.48 9.94
N SER A 176 -18.53 5.03 9.21
CA SER A 176 -19.87 5.32 9.73
C SER A 176 -20.66 4.01 9.85
N GLY A 177 -21.32 3.77 11.01
CA GLY A 177 -22.04 2.53 11.32
C GLY A 177 -22.88 2.02 10.16
N ASP A 178 -23.10 0.73 10.08
CA ASP A 178 -23.90 -0.08 9.11
C ASP A 178 -23.40 -0.17 7.66
N ARG A 179 -22.52 0.66 7.19
CA ARG A 179 -21.87 0.40 5.91
C ARG A 179 -20.59 -0.40 6.15
N LEU A 180 -20.70 -1.72 6.06
CA LEU A 180 -19.58 -2.55 5.63
C LEU A 180 -19.13 -2.00 4.27
N TYR A 181 -18.21 -1.05 4.30
CA TYR A 181 -17.57 -0.58 3.08
C TYR A 181 -16.94 -1.82 2.43
N ASN A 182 -17.54 -2.27 1.35
CA ASN A 182 -16.92 -3.25 0.49
C ASN A 182 -15.49 -2.78 0.23
N ASN A 183 -14.52 -3.68 0.35
CA ASN A 183 -13.09 -3.45 0.16
C ASN A 183 -12.74 -2.65 -1.12
N CYS A 184 -13.68 -2.50 -2.03
CA CYS A 184 -13.59 -1.77 -3.29
C CYS A 184 -13.38 -0.26 -3.11
N LEU A 185 -14.00 0.41 -2.13
CA LEU A 185 -13.91 1.87 -1.99
C LEU A 185 -12.60 2.36 -1.34
N LEU A 186 -11.92 1.52 -0.56
CA LEU A 186 -10.59 1.86 -0.02
C LEU A 186 -9.48 1.74 -1.08
N TYR A 187 -9.75 1.08 -2.22
CA TYR A 187 -8.83 0.93 -3.35
C TYR A 187 -9.12 1.89 -4.50
N THR A 188 -10.17 2.70 -4.45
CA THR A 188 -10.53 3.65 -5.51
C THR A 188 -9.91 5.04 -5.35
N SER A 189 -9.20 5.32 -4.26
CA SER A 189 -8.34 6.50 -4.21
C SER A 189 -7.20 6.32 -5.21
N PRO A 190 -7.02 7.24 -6.19
CA PRO A 190 -5.91 7.16 -7.11
C PRO A 190 -4.62 7.09 -6.29
N SER A 191 -3.83 6.06 -6.57
CA SER A 191 -2.50 5.95 -5.98
C SER A 191 -1.67 7.15 -6.43
N PRO A 192 -0.88 7.81 -5.56
CA PRO A 192 0.04 8.87 -5.99
C PRO A 192 1.09 8.39 -7.02
N ARG A 193 0.97 7.18 -7.51
CA ARG A 193 1.87 6.52 -8.47
C ARG A 193 1.22 6.23 -9.83
N ASP A 194 -0.05 6.62 -10.04
CA ASP A 194 -0.74 6.49 -11.32
C ASP A 194 -0.53 7.71 -12.22
#